data_163101caebdc300288a9bef1c008f313
#
_entry.id   163101caebdc300288a9bef1c008f313
#
_cell.length_a   1.000
_cell.length_b   1.000
_cell.length_c   1.000
_cell.angle_alpha   90.00
_cell.angle_beta   90.00
_cell.angle_gamma   90.00
#
_symmetry.space_group_name_H-M   'P 1'
#
loop_
_entity.id
_entity.type
_entity.pdbx_description
1 polymer ?
#
loop_
_entity_poly.entity_id
_entity_poly.type
_entity_poly.pdbx_seq_one_letter_code
_entity_poly.pdbx_strand_id
1 'polypeptide(L)'
;MSASARPEGHNHQAAMDQLHADVHRHHMAPFWVIDKSNKNDEDNQLRDKRKAIPFIWKYKSDIEPLLYRSAELINTESSERRSLILVNPGLAPKRASVSTMYTAYRLNDPNEIMPPHRHSPNAIRLGLTGALNFTGVEGENITFGPGDMVLTPHDTWHNHGNQGNEPAINLSVLDLPLVETLNAMYFEHDYTEEEEGKRVRRAMQSERFPSDYSQRVYGGGGLMPRFVSHMRGTGAASPMYVYRWDMMREALEKFRNWDGDPYEALMIEYVDPTNGQPVFKTITFFMQMLRPGERTQPLKQSASLLVAPFEGQGYSLIGNQRLDWEKFDTFAVPGGEWAEHVNSSDRDPAILFVASDEPTLKSLALYQKHGRMKNGEVVRLH
;
A
#
# COMPACT_ATOMS: atom_id res chain seq x y z
N MET A 1 43.38 -32.62 -21.86
CA MET A 1 43.38 -31.18 -22.03
C MET A 1 44.20 -30.60 -20.90
N SER A 2 45.37 -30.02 -21.24
CA SER A 2 46.35 -29.47 -20.29
C SER A 2 45.78 -28.21 -19.62
N ALA A 3 45.75 -28.20 -18.30
CA ALA A 3 45.44 -27.01 -17.55
C ALA A 3 46.55 -25.95 -17.79
N SER A 4 46.23 -24.87 -18.49
CA SER A 4 47.13 -23.75 -18.69
C SER A 4 47.46 -23.12 -17.33
N ALA A 5 48.78 -22.95 -17.05
CA ALA A 5 49.28 -22.30 -15.86
C ALA A 5 48.64 -20.88 -15.74
N ARG A 6 48.13 -20.53 -14.56
CA ARG A 6 47.63 -19.20 -14.29
C ARG A 6 48.78 -18.19 -14.22
N PRO A 7 48.69 -17.04 -14.87
CA PRO A 7 49.71 -16.00 -14.78
C PRO A 7 49.90 -15.53 -13.34
N GLU A 8 51.12 -15.37 -12.86
CA GLU A 8 51.48 -14.93 -11.53
C GLU A 8 51.75 -13.41 -11.51
N GLY A 9 51.27 -12.71 -10.45
CA GLY A 9 51.68 -11.31 -10.11
C GLY A 9 50.92 -10.21 -10.88
N HIS A 10 51.58 -9.06 -11.08
CA HIS A 10 51.03 -7.83 -11.70
C HIS A 10 50.35 -8.06 -13.07
N ASN A 11 50.81 -9.03 -13.83
CA ASN A 11 50.21 -9.38 -15.15
C ASN A 11 48.83 -10.03 -15.02
N HIS A 12 48.56 -10.71 -13.90
CA HIS A 12 47.23 -11.31 -13.67
C HIS A 12 46.18 -10.28 -13.34
N GLN A 13 46.49 -9.25 -12.50
CA GLN A 13 45.57 -8.17 -12.16
C GLN A 13 45.18 -7.36 -13.41
N ALA A 14 46.16 -6.95 -14.20
CA ALA A 14 45.86 -6.22 -15.44
C ALA A 14 45.01 -7.03 -16.42
N ALA A 15 45.21 -8.34 -16.52
CA ALA A 15 44.39 -9.22 -17.35
C ALA A 15 42.96 -9.36 -16.81
N MET A 16 42.76 -9.39 -15.48
CA MET A 16 41.45 -9.39 -14.84
C MET A 16 40.73 -8.08 -15.06
N ASP A 17 41.40 -6.95 -14.93
CA ASP A 17 40.82 -5.62 -15.14
C ASP A 17 40.35 -5.47 -16.61
N GLN A 18 41.19 -5.94 -17.56
CA GLN A 18 40.78 -5.94 -18.96
C GLN A 18 39.59 -6.87 -19.21
N LEU A 19 39.55 -8.07 -18.61
CA LEU A 19 38.41 -8.98 -18.72
C LEU A 19 37.13 -8.36 -18.19
N HIS A 20 37.19 -7.68 -17.03
CA HIS A 20 36.04 -6.96 -16.47
C HIS A 20 35.57 -5.85 -17.40
N ALA A 21 36.49 -5.06 -17.97
CA ALA A 21 36.16 -4.00 -18.91
C ALA A 21 35.47 -4.56 -20.16
N ASP A 22 35.94 -5.68 -20.69
CA ASP A 22 35.35 -6.35 -21.85
C ASP A 22 33.97 -6.93 -21.52
N VAL A 23 33.79 -7.59 -20.38
CA VAL A 23 32.50 -8.10 -19.90
C VAL A 23 31.47 -6.96 -19.79
N HIS A 24 31.84 -5.82 -19.19
CA HIS A 24 30.96 -4.67 -19.07
C HIS A 24 30.65 -4.00 -20.42
N ARG A 25 31.65 -3.92 -21.32
CA ARG A 25 31.43 -3.35 -22.68
C ARG A 25 30.38 -4.13 -23.46
N HIS A 26 30.29 -5.43 -23.23
CA HIS A 26 29.30 -6.32 -23.84
C HIS A 26 28.03 -6.49 -22.99
N HIS A 27 27.75 -5.61 -22.02
CA HIS A 27 26.57 -5.64 -21.15
C HIS A 27 26.40 -6.96 -20.38
N MET A 28 27.51 -7.57 -19.99
CA MET A 28 27.55 -8.78 -19.16
C MET A 28 28.01 -8.45 -17.75
N ALA A 29 27.59 -9.24 -16.76
CA ALA A 29 28.04 -9.11 -15.37
C ALA A 29 28.89 -10.32 -14.97
N PRO A 30 30.09 -10.11 -14.36
CA PRO A 30 30.98 -11.21 -13.98
C PRO A 30 30.50 -11.90 -12.69
N PHE A 31 29.94 -13.11 -12.81
CA PHE A 31 29.39 -13.84 -11.67
C PHE A 31 30.43 -14.11 -10.56
N TRP A 32 31.71 -14.30 -10.91
CA TRP A 32 32.79 -14.51 -9.94
C TRP A 32 33.07 -13.30 -9.03
N VAL A 33 32.62 -12.08 -9.40
CA VAL A 33 32.65 -10.90 -8.54
C VAL A 33 31.49 -10.97 -7.56
N ILE A 34 30.31 -11.40 -8.01
CA ILE A 34 29.11 -11.56 -7.19
C ILE A 34 29.31 -12.64 -6.13
N ASP A 35 29.93 -13.79 -6.51
CA ASP A 35 30.15 -14.93 -5.61
C ASP A 35 31.06 -14.59 -4.43
N LYS A 36 32.09 -13.76 -4.63
CA LYS A 36 32.95 -13.28 -3.56
C LYS A 36 32.23 -12.33 -2.60
N SER A 37 31.28 -11.54 -3.08
CA SER A 37 30.53 -10.57 -2.30
C SER A 37 29.36 -11.18 -1.52
N ASN A 38 28.90 -12.40 -1.91
CA ASN A 38 27.87 -13.12 -1.15
C ASN A 38 28.32 -13.55 0.26
N LYS A 39 29.61 -13.46 0.58
CA LYS A 39 30.11 -13.70 1.94
C LYS A 39 30.00 -12.48 2.85
N ASN A 40 29.89 -11.25 2.28
CA ASN A 40 29.63 -10.01 2.98
C ASN A 40 28.62 -9.20 2.15
N ASP A 41 27.36 -9.15 2.57
CA ASP A 41 26.23 -8.46 1.87
C ASP A 41 26.51 -6.96 1.61
N GLU A 42 27.50 -6.37 2.31
CA GLU A 42 27.87 -4.96 2.22
C GLU A 42 28.71 -4.60 0.97
N ASP A 43 29.40 -5.57 0.37
CA ASP A 43 30.34 -5.32 -0.74
C ASP A 43 29.80 -5.60 -2.14
N ASN A 44 28.51 -5.98 -2.27
CA ASN A 44 27.92 -6.29 -3.57
C ASN A 44 27.64 -5.00 -4.37
N GLN A 45 28.61 -4.58 -5.18
CA GLN A 45 28.52 -3.36 -6.01
C GLN A 45 27.45 -3.46 -7.13
N LEU A 46 26.95 -4.66 -7.44
CA LEU A 46 25.95 -4.90 -8.49
C LEU A 46 24.53 -4.89 -7.94
N ARG A 47 24.34 -4.89 -6.61
CA ARG A 47 23.05 -4.83 -5.97
C ARG A 47 22.63 -3.37 -5.80
N ASP A 48 21.41 -3.05 -6.16
CA ASP A 48 20.81 -1.77 -5.77
C ASP A 48 20.74 -1.69 -4.24
N LYS A 49 21.58 -0.87 -3.65
CA LYS A 49 21.70 -0.71 -2.18
C LYS A 49 20.55 0.08 -1.58
N ARG A 50 19.68 0.66 -2.41
CA ARG A 50 18.51 1.39 -1.91
C ARG A 50 17.53 0.41 -1.28
N LYS A 51 17.23 0.62 -0.02
CA LYS A 51 16.21 -0.12 0.71
C LYS A 51 15.38 0.84 1.55
N ALA A 52 14.11 0.51 1.73
CA ALA A 52 13.27 1.24 2.67
C ALA A 52 13.87 1.20 4.07
N ILE A 53 13.76 2.30 4.79
CA ILE A 53 14.12 2.40 6.20
C ILE A 53 12.87 2.66 7.04
N PRO A 54 12.84 2.32 8.33
CA PRO A 54 11.80 2.79 9.24
C PRO A 54 11.72 4.31 9.18
N PHE A 55 10.56 4.85 8.89
CA PHE A 55 10.36 6.29 8.75
C PHE A 55 8.91 6.68 9.03
N ILE A 56 8.68 7.85 9.60
CA ILE A 56 7.36 8.39 9.88
C ILE A 56 7.16 9.74 9.21
N TRP A 57 6.00 9.95 8.59
CA TRP A 57 5.54 11.22 8.06
C TRP A 57 4.44 11.73 8.96
N LYS A 58 4.63 12.93 9.50
CA LYS A 58 3.72 13.55 10.46
C LYS A 58 2.60 14.27 9.73
N TYR A 59 1.35 13.86 10.03
CA TYR A 59 0.17 14.45 9.39
C TYR A 59 -0.01 15.90 9.77
N LYS A 60 -0.11 16.17 11.09
CA LYS A 60 -0.53 17.48 11.60
C LYS A 60 0.49 18.59 11.37
N SER A 61 1.78 18.29 11.54
CA SER A 61 2.86 19.28 11.38
C SER A 61 3.30 19.48 9.94
N ASP A 62 3.25 18.43 9.10
CA ASP A 62 3.93 18.45 7.80
C ASP A 62 2.94 18.26 6.65
N ILE A 63 2.11 17.19 6.66
CA ILE A 63 1.28 16.82 5.52
C ILE A 63 0.08 17.76 5.37
N GLU A 64 -0.70 17.96 6.42
CA GLU A 64 -1.95 18.75 6.38
C GLU A 64 -1.69 20.19 5.91
N PRO A 65 -0.71 20.94 6.47
CA PRO A 65 -0.41 22.30 6.00
C PRO A 65 0.01 22.35 4.52
N LEU A 66 0.79 21.35 4.06
CA LEU A 66 1.22 21.29 2.66
C LEU A 66 0.07 20.92 1.72
N LEU A 67 -0.91 20.11 2.15
CA LEU A 67 -2.12 19.83 1.38
C LEU A 67 -2.93 21.10 1.15
N TYR A 68 -3.24 21.85 2.22
CA TYR A 68 -4.00 23.11 2.12
C TYR A 68 -3.25 24.13 1.26
N ARG A 69 -1.95 24.29 1.47
CA ARG A 69 -1.13 25.17 0.64
C ARG A 69 -1.11 24.76 -0.83
N SER A 70 -1.11 23.45 -1.11
CA SER A 70 -1.19 22.97 -2.50
C SER A 70 -2.55 23.28 -3.13
N ALA A 71 -3.64 23.22 -2.36
CA ALA A 71 -4.98 23.59 -2.83
C ALA A 71 -5.09 25.07 -3.21
N GLU A 72 -4.41 25.96 -2.46
CA GLU A 72 -4.37 27.39 -2.76
C GLU A 72 -3.58 27.69 -4.06
N LEU A 73 -2.56 26.90 -4.40
CA LEU A 73 -1.61 27.21 -5.48
C LEU A 73 -1.86 26.39 -6.76
N ILE A 74 -2.49 25.22 -6.66
CA ILE A 74 -2.66 24.27 -7.75
C ILE A 74 -4.15 24.05 -7.99
N ASN A 75 -4.64 24.51 -9.13
CA ASN A 75 -6.00 24.25 -9.56
C ASN A 75 -6.10 22.99 -10.44
N THR A 76 -7.31 22.54 -10.73
CA THR A 76 -7.59 21.34 -11.54
C THR A 76 -7.13 21.48 -13.00
N GLU A 77 -6.98 22.72 -13.52
CA GLU A 77 -6.45 22.97 -14.85
C GLU A 77 -4.94 22.73 -14.94
N SER A 78 -4.20 23.04 -13.87
CA SER A 78 -2.75 22.84 -13.81
C SER A 78 -2.35 21.43 -13.39
N SER A 79 -3.17 20.74 -12.62
CA SER A 79 -2.96 19.32 -12.22
C SER A 79 -4.26 18.65 -11.82
N GLU A 80 -4.54 17.52 -12.45
CA GLU A 80 -5.67 16.66 -12.08
C GLU A 80 -5.49 16.02 -10.69
N ARG A 81 -4.29 16.10 -10.08
CA ARG A 81 -3.96 15.37 -8.85
C ARG A 81 -3.13 16.19 -7.88
N ARG A 82 -3.80 16.81 -6.92
CA ARG A 82 -3.14 17.45 -5.76
C ARG A 82 -2.90 16.40 -4.68
N SER A 83 -1.90 15.54 -4.90
CA SER A 83 -1.56 14.47 -3.96
C SER A 83 -0.11 14.62 -3.52
N LEU A 84 0.15 14.43 -2.23
CA LEU A 84 1.48 14.38 -1.65
C LEU A 84 1.89 12.91 -1.48
N ILE A 85 2.79 12.44 -2.33
CA ILE A 85 3.35 11.08 -2.24
C ILE A 85 4.40 11.05 -1.14
N LEU A 86 4.30 10.09 -0.23
CA LEU A 86 5.26 9.88 0.84
C LEU A 86 6.45 9.07 0.31
N VAL A 87 7.61 9.72 0.20
CA VAL A 87 8.84 9.12 -0.33
C VAL A 87 9.72 8.68 0.83
N ASN A 88 10.04 7.39 0.90
CA ASN A 88 10.96 6.87 1.91
C ASN A 88 12.39 7.35 1.61
N PRO A 89 13.09 7.97 2.58
CA PRO A 89 14.43 8.50 2.36
C PRO A 89 15.44 7.45 1.88
N GLY A 90 15.29 6.19 2.31
CA GLY A 90 16.15 5.10 1.87
C GLY A 90 15.92 4.65 0.42
N LEU A 91 14.81 5.05 -0.20
CA LEU A 91 14.45 4.72 -1.58
C LEU A 91 14.57 5.90 -2.55
N ALA A 92 14.80 7.11 -2.05
CA ALA A 92 14.90 8.29 -2.90
C ALA A 92 15.94 8.13 -4.02
N PRO A 93 15.70 8.61 -5.24
CA PRO A 93 14.57 9.41 -5.69
C PRO A 93 13.33 8.61 -6.14
N LYS A 94 13.29 7.28 -5.94
CA LYS A 94 12.13 6.43 -6.28
C LYS A 94 10.92 6.89 -5.46
N ARG A 95 9.79 7.15 -6.13
CA ARG A 95 8.54 7.53 -5.48
C ARG A 95 7.86 6.30 -4.84
N ALA A 96 8.41 5.87 -3.71
CA ALA A 96 7.94 4.70 -2.98
C ALA A 96 8.03 4.92 -1.48
N SER A 97 7.04 4.50 -0.72
CA SER A 97 7.04 4.54 0.75
C SER A 97 7.66 3.28 1.35
N VAL A 98 7.49 2.15 0.68
CA VAL A 98 8.26 0.90 0.81
C VAL A 98 8.53 0.35 -0.59
N SER A 99 9.33 -0.70 -0.72
CA SER A 99 9.84 -1.15 -2.03
C SER A 99 8.74 -1.44 -3.07
N THR A 100 7.58 -1.90 -2.62
CA THR A 100 6.45 -2.41 -3.44
C THR A 100 5.23 -1.49 -3.45
N MET A 101 5.14 -0.56 -2.48
CA MET A 101 3.98 0.31 -2.30
C MET A 101 4.39 1.76 -2.10
N TYR A 102 3.52 2.67 -2.50
CA TYR A 102 3.53 4.02 -1.96
C TYR A 102 2.18 4.38 -1.35
N THR A 103 2.21 5.33 -0.43
CA THR A 103 1.03 6.00 0.08
C THR A 103 1.08 7.49 -0.26
N ALA A 104 -0.09 8.09 -0.44
CA ALA A 104 -0.23 9.50 -0.72
C ALA A 104 -1.45 10.07 -0.01
N TYR A 105 -1.35 11.32 0.42
CA TYR A 105 -2.50 12.10 0.90
C TYR A 105 -3.00 12.99 -0.21
N ARG A 106 -4.30 13.08 -0.31
CA ARG A 106 -4.98 13.94 -1.27
C ARG A 106 -6.04 14.79 -0.59
N LEU A 107 -6.09 16.07 -0.96
CA LEU A 107 -7.17 16.98 -0.65
C LEU A 107 -8.00 17.22 -1.91
N ASN A 108 -9.31 17.02 -1.80
CA ASN A 108 -10.29 17.38 -2.81
C ASN A 108 -11.08 18.59 -2.32
N ASP A 109 -11.05 19.67 -3.11
CA ASP A 109 -11.87 20.86 -2.81
C ASP A 109 -13.36 20.59 -3.01
N PRO A 110 -14.25 21.45 -2.45
CA PRO A 110 -15.68 21.37 -2.69
C PRO A 110 -16.02 21.35 -4.18
N ASN A 111 -16.89 20.41 -4.57
CA ASN A 111 -17.35 20.21 -5.95
C ASN A 111 -16.25 19.89 -6.97
N GLU A 112 -15.07 19.50 -6.51
CA GLU A 112 -13.99 19.06 -7.40
C GLU A 112 -14.33 17.72 -8.03
N ILE A 113 -14.13 17.62 -9.35
CA ILE A 113 -14.31 16.38 -10.12
C ILE A 113 -13.04 16.16 -10.95
N MET A 114 -12.46 14.96 -10.79
CA MET A 114 -11.40 14.46 -11.65
C MET A 114 -11.99 13.57 -12.72
N PRO A 115 -11.62 13.77 -14.01
CA PRO A 115 -12.12 12.94 -15.10
C PRO A 115 -11.77 11.45 -14.95
N PRO A 116 -12.55 10.55 -15.58
CA PRO A 116 -12.25 9.13 -15.58
C PRO A 116 -10.90 8.82 -16.19
N HIS A 117 -10.20 7.91 -15.55
CA HIS A 117 -8.94 7.34 -16.00
C HIS A 117 -8.86 5.88 -15.57
N ARG A 118 -7.92 5.15 -16.14
CA ARG A 118 -7.55 3.81 -15.67
C ARG A 118 -6.05 3.60 -15.72
N HIS A 119 -5.56 2.68 -14.92
CA HIS A 119 -4.15 2.37 -14.81
C HIS A 119 -3.90 0.93 -14.36
N SER A 120 -2.68 0.46 -14.59
CA SER A 120 -2.27 -0.89 -14.20
C SER A 120 -2.14 -1.11 -12.69
N PRO A 121 -1.71 -0.18 -11.82
CA PRO A 121 -1.70 -0.40 -10.38
C PRO A 121 -3.08 -0.58 -9.79
N ASN A 122 -3.18 -1.43 -8.75
CA ASN A 122 -4.29 -1.40 -7.81
C ASN A 122 -4.14 -0.21 -6.88
N ALA A 123 -5.26 0.35 -6.46
CA ALA A 123 -5.28 1.44 -5.50
C ALA A 123 -6.47 1.34 -4.54
N ILE A 124 -6.29 1.89 -3.34
CA ILE A 124 -7.40 2.17 -2.42
C ILE A 124 -7.43 3.65 -2.06
N ARG A 125 -8.58 4.06 -1.52
CA ARG A 125 -8.74 5.32 -0.79
C ARG A 125 -9.41 5.06 0.54
N LEU A 126 -8.74 5.52 1.59
CA LEU A 126 -9.29 5.57 2.95
C LEU A 126 -9.70 7.01 3.25
N GLY A 127 -10.97 7.24 3.56
CA GLY A 127 -11.44 8.56 3.97
C GLY A 127 -10.83 8.98 5.31
N LEU A 128 -10.36 10.21 5.41
CA LEU A 128 -9.83 10.77 6.66
C LEU A 128 -10.70 11.91 7.18
N THR A 129 -11.06 12.84 6.31
CA THR A 129 -11.95 14.00 6.64
C THR A 129 -12.94 14.24 5.52
N GLY A 130 -14.03 14.93 5.83
CA GLY A 130 -15.13 15.19 4.89
C GLY A 130 -16.00 13.97 4.65
N ALA A 131 -17.31 14.17 4.52
CA ALA A 131 -18.27 13.06 4.43
C ALA A 131 -18.66 12.68 3.00
N LEU A 132 -18.30 13.48 2.00
CA LEU A 132 -18.81 13.38 0.64
C LEU A 132 -17.70 13.31 -0.42
N ASN A 133 -16.52 12.74 -0.06
CA ASN A 133 -15.63 12.22 -1.08
C ASN A 133 -16.37 11.21 -1.93
N PHE A 134 -16.10 11.16 -3.22
CA PHE A 134 -16.63 10.09 -4.06
C PHE A 134 -15.56 9.46 -4.95
N THR A 135 -15.80 8.22 -5.29
CA THR A 135 -15.06 7.48 -6.32
C THR A 135 -16.08 6.72 -7.18
N GLY A 136 -16.14 7.06 -8.46
CA GLY A 136 -16.87 6.26 -9.42
C GLY A 136 -15.98 5.13 -9.94
N VAL A 137 -16.40 3.87 -9.79
CA VAL A 137 -15.66 2.69 -10.25
C VAL A 137 -16.56 1.82 -11.11
N GLU A 138 -16.20 1.63 -12.39
CA GLU A 138 -17.00 0.80 -13.33
C GLU A 138 -18.49 1.13 -13.35
N GLY A 139 -18.83 2.41 -13.16
CA GLY A 139 -20.21 2.90 -13.17
C GLY A 139 -20.96 2.77 -11.84
N GLU A 140 -20.29 2.45 -10.73
CA GLU A 140 -20.80 2.62 -9.37
C GLU A 140 -20.20 3.90 -8.76
N ASN A 141 -21.02 4.91 -8.49
CA ASN A 141 -20.58 6.17 -7.87
C ASN A 141 -20.66 6.05 -6.35
N ILE A 142 -19.53 5.77 -5.72
CA ILE A 142 -19.42 5.48 -4.29
C ILE A 142 -19.05 6.74 -3.54
N THR A 143 -19.96 7.24 -2.71
CA THR A 143 -19.66 8.28 -1.73
C THR A 143 -19.10 7.66 -0.47
N PHE A 144 -18.05 8.27 0.10
CA PHE A 144 -17.38 7.74 1.28
C PHE A 144 -16.90 8.85 2.22
N GLY A 145 -16.85 8.52 3.49
CA GLY A 145 -16.42 9.40 4.59
C GLY A 145 -15.24 8.82 5.38
N PRO A 146 -14.96 9.40 6.57
CA PRO A 146 -13.86 8.94 7.42
C PRO A 146 -13.97 7.46 7.79
N GLY A 147 -12.88 6.72 7.54
CA GLY A 147 -12.74 5.30 7.84
C GLY A 147 -13.28 4.35 6.76
N ASP A 148 -14.11 4.84 5.83
CA ASP A 148 -14.52 4.04 4.66
C ASP A 148 -13.32 3.79 3.75
N MET A 149 -13.18 2.56 3.27
CA MET A 149 -12.17 2.19 2.28
C MET A 149 -12.83 1.88 0.94
N VAL A 150 -12.36 2.52 -0.14
CA VAL A 150 -12.86 2.30 -1.50
C VAL A 150 -11.74 1.76 -2.37
N LEU A 151 -12.05 0.70 -3.14
CA LEU A 151 -11.13 0.07 -4.07
C LEU A 151 -11.21 0.71 -5.46
N THR A 152 -10.06 0.86 -6.09
CA THR A 152 -9.92 1.11 -7.53
C THR A 152 -8.99 0.04 -8.09
N PRO A 153 -9.55 -1.12 -8.49
CA PRO A 153 -8.75 -2.24 -8.96
C PRO A 153 -8.01 -1.94 -10.26
N HIS A 154 -6.95 -2.70 -10.51
CA HIS A 154 -6.23 -2.76 -11.77
C HIS A 154 -7.19 -2.74 -12.98
N ASP A 155 -6.85 -1.90 -13.96
CA ASP A 155 -7.55 -1.79 -15.27
C ASP A 155 -9.04 -1.40 -15.19
N THR A 156 -9.52 -0.89 -14.07
CA THR A 156 -10.88 -0.38 -13.97
C THR A 156 -10.94 1.12 -14.27
N TRP A 157 -11.93 1.54 -15.07
CA TRP A 157 -12.22 2.96 -15.23
C TRP A 157 -12.75 3.53 -13.93
N HIS A 158 -12.17 4.62 -13.47
CA HIS A 158 -12.57 5.28 -12.24
C HIS A 158 -12.34 6.78 -12.29
N ASN A 159 -13.15 7.51 -11.55
CA ASN A 159 -13.04 8.95 -11.36
C ASN A 159 -13.21 9.30 -9.89
N HIS A 160 -12.81 10.50 -9.49
CA HIS A 160 -12.81 10.92 -8.10
C HIS A 160 -13.28 12.34 -7.95
N GLY A 161 -13.66 12.70 -6.74
CA GLY A 161 -13.97 14.07 -6.40
C GLY A 161 -14.55 14.23 -5.01
N ASN A 162 -15.13 15.39 -4.79
CA ASN A 162 -15.81 15.75 -3.57
C ASN A 162 -17.14 16.42 -3.92
N GLN A 163 -18.24 15.81 -3.51
CA GLN A 163 -19.59 16.33 -3.70
C GLN A 163 -20.05 17.21 -2.51
N GLY A 164 -19.19 17.37 -1.52
CA GLY A 164 -19.44 18.18 -0.35
C GLY A 164 -19.14 19.65 -0.58
N ASN A 165 -19.47 20.45 0.44
CA ASN A 165 -19.21 21.89 0.50
C ASN A 165 -18.00 22.26 1.38
N GLU A 166 -17.27 21.26 1.88
CA GLU A 166 -16.04 21.40 2.65
C GLU A 166 -14.92 20.56 2.02
N PRO A 167 -13.63 20.97 2.16
CA PRO A 167 -12.51 20.15 1.71
C PRO A 167 -12.51 18.78 2.36
N ALA A 168 -12.16 17.76 1.58
CA ALA A 168 -12.12 16.39 2.05
C ALA A 168 -10.76 15.76 1.76
N ILE A 169 -10.18 15.09 2.76
CA ILE A 169 -8.86 14.46 2.68
C ILE A 169 -9.01 12.95 2.73
N ASN A 170 -8.27 12.27 1.89
CA ASN A 170 -8.14 10.83 1.89
C ASN A 170 -6.67 10.39 1.79
N LEU A 171 -6.41 9.19 2.30
CA LEU A 171 -5.16 8.45 2.15
C LEU A 171 -5.33 7.44 1.00
N SER A 172 -4.37 7.39 0.10
CA SER A 172 -4.31 6.36 -0.96
C SER A 172 -3.13 5.44 -0.73
N VAL A 173 -3.29 4.16 -1.02
CA VAL A 173 -2.19 3.19 -1.11
C VAL A 173 -2.25 2.51 -2.46
N LEU A 174 -1.10 2.43 -3.13
CA LEU A 174 -0.95 1.82 -4.45
C LEU A 174 0.24 0.85 -4.49
N ASP A 175 0.09 -0.22 -5.26
CA ASP A 175 1.19 -1.14 -5.61
C ASP A 175 2.01 -0.67 -6.83
N LEU A 176 1.94 0.62 -7.17
CA LEU A 176 2.62 1.20 -8.32
C LEU A 176 4.13 0.92 -8.36
N PRO A 177 4.90 1.02 -7.25
CA PRO A 177 6.33 0.70 -7.28
C PRO A 177 6.63 -0.76 -7.66
N LEU A 178 5.74 -1.70 -7.33
CA LEU A 178 5.82 -3.09 -7.77
C LEU A 178 5.55 -3.19 -9.27
N VAL A 179 4.48 -2.57 -9.76
CA VAL A 179 4.10 -2.56 -11.18
C VAL A 179 5.18 -1.93 -12.06
N GLU A 180 5.80 -0.82 -11.61
CA GLU A 180 6.95 -0.20 -12.27
C GLU A 180 8.16 -1.16 -12.32
N THR A 181 8.45 -1.87 -11.23
CA THR A 181 9.55 -2.84 -11.17
C THR A 181 9.34 -4.01 -12.15
N LEU A 182 8.08 -4.40 -12.37
CA LEU A 182 7.70 -5.42 -13.37
C LEU A 182 7.63 -4.88 -14.80
N ASN A 183 7.89 -3.58 -15.03
CA ASN A 183 7.77 -2.90 -16.31
C ASN A 183 6.36 -3.06 -16.94
N ALA A 184 5.32 -3.06 -16.12
CA ALA A 184 3.93 -3.29 -16.51
C ALA A 184 3.05 -2.03 -16.36
N MET A 185 3.68 -0.85 -16.24
CA MET A 185 2.96 0.40 -15.99
C MET A 185 2.32 0.93 -17.27
N TYR A 186 1.02 1.22 -17.20
CA TYR A 186 0.31 2.05 -18.17
C TYR A 186 -0.70 2.98 -17.48
N PHE A 187 -1.12 3.99 -18.20
CA PHE A 187 -2.10 4.97 -17.77
C PHE A 187 -2.92 5.47 -18.97
N GLU A 188 -4.25 5.50 -18.83
CA GLU A 188 -5.18 5.99 -19.86
C GLU A 188 -6.14 7.04 -19.30
N HIS A 189 -6.37 8.12 -20.07
CA HIS A 189 -7.23 9.26 -19.69
C HIS A 189 -8.45 9.45 -20.57
N ASP A 190 -8.44 8.95 -21.82
CA ASP A 190 -9.46 9.25 -22.81
C ASP A 190 -10.68 8.32 -22.68
N TYR A 191 -11.42 8.53 -21.58
CA TYR A 191 -12.65 7.78 -21.38
C TYR A 191 -13.72 8.21 -22.39
N THR A 192 -14.29 7.22 -23.09
CA THR A 192 -15.40 7.38 -24.02
C THR A 192 -16.48 6.38 -23.77
N GLU A 193 -17.74 6.76 -24.03
CA GLU A 193 -18.90 5.88 -24.05
C GLU A 193 -19.48 5.81 -25.46
N GLU A 194 -20.15 4.72 -25.77
CA GLU A 194 -20.82 4.56 -27.05
C GLU A 194 -22.25 5.09 -26.95
N GLU A 195 -22.59 6.05 -27.81
CA GLU A 195 -23.93 6.61 -27.95
C GLU A 195 -24.33 6.61 -29.42
N GLU A 196 -25.42 5.96 -29.75
CA GLU A 196 -25.94 5.88 -31.11
C GLU A 196 -24.87 5.47 -32.15
N GLY A 197 -24.00 4.53 -31.78
CA GLY A 197 -22.92 4.04 -32.64
C GLY A 197 -21.72 4.98 -32.77
N LYS A 198 -21.65 6.04 -31.95
CA LYS A 198 -20.51 6.98 -31.90
C LYS A 198 -19.81 6.93 -30.54
N ARG A 199 -18.49 7.06 -30.56
CA ARG A 199 -17.71 7.26 -29.32
C ARG A 199 -17.79 8.70 -28.87
N VAL A 200 -18.33 8.93 -27.68
CA VAL A 200 -18.47 10.25 -27.06
C VAL A 200 -17.57 10.32 -25.82
N ARG A 201 -16.71 11.33 -25.76
CA ARG A 201 -15.88 11.58 -24.57
C ARG A 201 -16.75 12.07 -23.43
N ARG A 202 -16.59 11.49 -22.22
CA ARG A 202 -17.34 11.83 -21.03
C ARG A 202 -16.43 12.36 -19.93
N ALA A 203 -16.89 13.40 -19.24
CA ALA A 203 -16.23 13.92 -18.04
C ALA A 203 -16.46 13.05 -16.80
N MET A 204 -17.52 12.23 -16.81
CA MET A 204 -17.86 11.26 -15.78
C MET A 204 -18.34 9.97 -16.42
N GLN A 205 -18.23 8.87 -15.71
CA GLN A 205 -18.84 7.61 -16.11
C GLN A 205 -20.36 7.67 -15.95
N SER A 206 -21.10 7.06 -16.88
CA SER A 206 -22.52 6.82 -16.70
C SER A 206 -22.75 5.83 -15.56
N GLU A 207 -23.74 6.11 -14.72
CA GLU A 207 -24.13 5.21 -13.63
C GLU A 207 -24.71 3.92 -14.19
N ARG A 208 -24.03 2.80 -13.95
CA ARG A 208 -24.47 1.45 -14.34
C ARG A 208 -25.04 0.68 -13.16
N PHE A 209 -24.68 1.08 -11.95
CA PHE A 209 -25.08 0.47 -10.70
C PHE A 209 -25.55 1.55 -9.72
N PRO A 210 -26.49 1.21 -8.83
CA PRO A 210 -26.81 2.09 -7.70
C PRO A 210 -25.56 2.41 -6.87
N SER A 211 -25.50 3.58 -6.27
CA SER A 211 -24.36 4.03 -5.45
C SER A 211 -24.11 3.19 -4.18
N ASP A 212 -25.07 2.37 -3.80
CA ASP A 212 -24.99 1.42 -2.68
C ASP A 212 -24.84 -0.05 -3.13
N TYR A 213 -24.56 -0.29 -4.41
CA TYR A 213 -24.55 -1.65 -4.98
C TYR A 213 -23.62 -2.61 -4.24
N SER A 214 -22.37 -2.22 -4.02
CA SER A 214 -21.41 -3.04 -3.28
C SER A 214 -21.89 -3.37 -1.87
N GLN A 215 -22.41 -2.39 -1.15
CA GLN A 215 -22.95 -2.57 0.20
C GLN A 215 -24.18 -3.50 0.19
N ARG A 216 -25.08 -3.29 -0.74
CA ARG A 216 -26.33 -4.07 -0.86
C ARG A 216 -26.06 -5.53 -1.20
N VAL A 217 -25.10 -5.78 -2.09
CA VAL A 217 -24.77 -7.14 -2.55
C VAL A 217 -23.93 -7.91 -1.54
N TYR A 218 -22.97 -7.26 -0.91
CA TYR A 218 -21.93 -7.92 -0.11
C TYR A 218 -21.96 -7.62 1.39
N GLY A 219 -22.70 -6.60 1.81
CA GLY A 219 -22.78 -6.19 3.23
C GLY A 219 -23.51 -7.18 4.14
N GLY A 220 -24.08 -8.24 3.61
CA GLY A 220 -24.87 -9.23 4.35
C GLY A 220 -24.05 -10.30 5.11
N GLY A 221 -22.72 -10.21 5.15
CA GLY A 221 -21.88 -11.09 5.96
C GLY A 221 -22.07 -12.58 5.68
N GLY A 222 -21.63 -13.07 4.53
CA GLY A 222 -21.77 -14.47 4.11
C GLY A 222 -23.09 -14.83 3.42
N LEU A 223 -23.97 -13.84 3.22
CA LEU A 223 -25.20 -13.96 2.43
C LEU A 223 -25.05 -13.22 1.11
N MET A 224 -25.11 -13.93 -0.01
CA MET A 224 -24.95 -13.34 -1.33
C MET A 224 -26.12 -13.68 -2.25
N PRO A 225 -26.65 -12.69 -3.03
CA PRO A 225 -27.71 -12.94 -3.99
C PRO A 225 -27.19 -13.80 -5.14
N ARG A 226 -27.95 -14.85 -5.52
CA ARG A 226 -27.59 -15.74 -6.64
C ARG A 226 -27.97 -15.18 -8.02
N PHE A 227 -28.70 -14.08 -8.07
CA PHE A 227 -29.25 -13.50 -9.29
C PHE A 227 -28.44 -12.32 -9.82
N VAL A 228 -27.24 -12.04 -9.23
CA VAL A 228 -26.30 -11.03 -9.72
C VAL A 228 -24.99 -11.69 -10.16
N SER A 229 -24.29 -11.04 -11.10
CA SER A 229 -22.93 -11.43 -11.45
C SER A 229 -21.96 -10.84 -10.42
N HIS A 230 -21.08 -11.68 -9.87
CA HIS A 230 -20.02 -11.27 -8.98
C HIS A 230 -18.72 -10.93 -9.71
N MET A 231 -18.70 -11.06 -11.04
CA MET A 231 -17.55 -10.68 -11.87
C MET A 231 -17.62 -9.21 -12.21
N ARG A 232 -16.67 -8.42 -11.72
CA ARG A 232 -16.54 -6.98 -11.98
C ARG A 232 -15.12 -6.63 -12.37
N GLY A 233 -14.94 -5.58 -13.18
CA GLY A 233 -13.63 -5.20 -13.71
C GLY A 233 -12.97 -6.39 -14.41
N THR A 234 -11.69 -6.64 -14.14
CA THR A 234 -10.93 -7.79 -14.67
C THR A 234 -11.23 -9.11 -13.96
N GLY A 235 -11.99 -9.09 -12.86
CA GLY A 235 -12.21 -10.24 -11.99
C GLY A 235 -10.99 -10.64 -11.14
N ALA A 236 -9.93 -9.83 -11.15
CA ALA A 236 -8.69 -10.10 -10.41
C ALA A 236 -8.70 -9.54 -8.97
N ALA A 237 -9.70 -8.75 -8.62
CA ALA A 237 -9.87 -8.10 -7.33
C ALA A 237 -11.24 -8.38 -6.74
N SER A 238 -11.45 -8.03 -5.47
CA SER A 238 -12.76 -8.08 -4.83
C SER A 238 -13.80 -7.30 -5.65
N PRO A 239 -14.99 -7.86 -5.91
CA PRO A 239 -16.08 -7.15 -6.56
C PRO A 239 -16.81 -6.17 -5.62
N MET A 240 -16.54 -6.22 -4.33
CA MET A 240 -17.01 -5.26 -3.32
C MET A 240 -16.09 -4.05 -3.32
N TYR A 241 -16.53 -2.94 -3.93
CA TYR A 241 -15.66 -1.76 -4.11
C TYR A 241 -15.65 -0.81 -2.92
N VAL A 242 -16.50 -1.01 -1.92
CA VAL A 242 -16.50 -0.21 -0.69
C VAL A 242 -16.63 -1.09 0.56
N TYR A 243 -15.79 -0.78 1.54
CA TYR A 243 -15.78 -1.36 2.89
C TYR A 243 -16.08 -0.24 3.87
N ARG A 244 -17.21 -0.30 4.57
CA ARG A 244 -17.71 0.75 5.44
C ARG A 244 -17.04 0.69 6.82
N TRP A 245 -16.76 1.88 7.32
CA TRP A 245 -16.14 2.04 8.64
C TRP A 245 -17.00 1.50 9.79
N ASP A 246 -18.29 1.76 9.76
CA ASP A 246 -19.22 1.27 10.78
C ASP A 246 -19.18 -0.25 10.93
N MET A 247 -19.14 -0.99 9.81
CA MET A 247 -19.00 -2.44 9.81
C MET A 247 -17.67 -2.91 10.37
N MET A 248 -16.57 -2.26 9.98
CA MET A 248 -15.25 -2.58 10.48
C MET A 248 -15.13 -2.25 11.97
N ARG A 249 -15.63 -1.09 12.39
CA ARG A 249 -15.64 -0.69 13.80
C ARG A 249 -16.45 -1.67 14.65
N GLU A 250 -17.65 -2.05 14.21
CA GLU A 250 -18.48 -3.05 14.87
C GLU A 250 -17.76 -4.39 14.99
N ALA A 251 -17.08 -4.83 13.91
CA ALA A 251 -16.31 -6.07 13.93
C ALA A 251 -15.17 -6.03 14.96
N LEU A 252 -14.39 -4.94 15.03
CA LEU A 252 -13.35 -4.75 16.03
C LEU A 252 -13.90 -4.79 17.47
N GLU A 253 -15.04 -4.09 17.71
CA GLU A 253 -15.66 -4.06 19.04
C GLU A 253 -16.20 -5.43 19.48
N LYS A 254 -16.70 -6.25 18.57
CA LYS A 254 -17.13 -7.64 18.87
C LYS A 254 -16.00 -8.52 19.41
N PHE A 255 -14.77 -8.26 18.95
CA PHE A 255 -13.60 -9.03 19.38
C PHE A 255 -12.78 -8.35 20.48
N ARG A 256 -13.18 -7.15 20.95
CA ARG A 256 -12.41 -6.33 21.89
C ARG A 256 -11.95 -7.07 23.15
N ASN A 257 -12.78 -7.97 23.66
CA ASN A 257 -12.51 -8.75 24.88
C ASN A 257 -11.91 -10.13 24.62
N TRP A 258 -11.57 -10.45 23.37
CA TRP A 258 -10.88 -11.68 23.03
C TRP A 258 -9.38 -11.53 23.27
N ASP A 259 -8.67 -12.64 23.43
CA ASP A 259 -7.21 -12.61 23.68
C ASP A 259 -6.44 -11.95 22.53
N GLY A 260 -6.89 -12.17 21.30
CA GLY A 260 -6.20 -11.69 20.10
C GLY A 260 -4.91 -12.46 19.83
N ASP A 261 -4.06 -11.90 18.97
CA ASP A 261 -2.74 -12.44 18.68
C ASP A 261 -1.67 -11.65 19.47
N PRO A 262 -0.67 -12.31 20.09
CA PRO A 262 0.33 -11.62 20.89
C PRO A 262 1.24 -10.67 20.07
N TYR A 263 1.32 -10.84 18.76
CA TYR A 263 2.17 -10.08 17.87
C TYR A 263 1.39 -9.03 17.06
N GLU A 264 0.10 -9.27 16.82
CA GLU A 264 -0.76 -8.44 15.98
C GLU A 264 -1.98 -7.86 16.73
N ALA A 265 -2.14 -8.19 18.04
CA ALA A 265 -3.29 -7.80 18.85
C ALA A 265 -4.63 -8.22 18.21
N LEU A 266 -5.58 -7.31 18.04
CA LEU A 266 -6.83 -7.58 17.31
C LEU A 266 -6.70 -7.03 15.90
N MET A 267 -6.45 -7.91 14.92
CA MET A 267 -6.29 -7.52 13.52
C MET A 267 -7.39 -8.15 12.67
N ILE A 268 -8.09 -7.34 11.89
CA ILE A 268 -9.15 -7.75 10.97
C ILE A 268 -8.75 -7.39 9.55
N GLU A 269 -8.76 -8.37 8.64
CA GLU A 269 -8.44 -8.20 7.24
C GLU A 269 -9.67 -7.81 6.42
N TYR A 270 -9.48 -6.89 5.46
CA TYR A 270 -10.43 -6.62 4.40
C TYR A 270 -10.29 -7.70 3.32
N VAL A 271 -11.31 -8.51 3.16
CA VAL A 271 -11.28 -9.66 2.25
C VAL A 271 -12.30 -9.53 1.12
N ASP A 272 -12.05 -10.21 0.02
CA ASP A 272 -13.04 -10.45 -1.03
C ASP A 272 -14.15 -11.37 -0.45
N PRO A 273 -15.38 -10.88 -0.32
CA PRO A 273 -16.47 -11.64 0.29
C PRO A 273 -16.89 -12.87 -0.52
N THR A 274 -16.48 -12.98 -1.78
CA THR A 274 -16.81 -14.11 -2.64
C THR A 274 -15.94 -15.35 -2.38
N ASN A 275 -14.76 -15.17 -1.78
CA ASN A 275 -13.78 -16.25 -1.62
C ASN A 275 -12.91 -16.17 -0.36
N GLY A 276 -13.00 -15.07 0.43
CA GLY A 276 -12.22 -14.86 1.65
C GLY A 276 -10.73 -14.57 1.42
N GLN A 277 -10.33 -14.28 0.18
CA GLN A 277 -8.94 -13.90 -0.14
C GLN A 277 -8.74 -12.40 0.04
N PRO A 278 -7.48 -11.92 0.10
CA PRO A 278 -7.17 -10.49 0.05
C PRO A 278 -7.89 -9.76 -1.08
N VAL A 279 -8.25 -8.49 -0.85
CA VAL A 279 -8.99 -7.67 -1.84
C VAL A 279 -8.24 -7.51 -3.16
N PHE A 280 -6.90 -7.56 -3.13
CA PHE A 280 -6.03 -7.59 -4.32
C PHE A 280 -5.02 -8.74 -4.21
N LYS A 281 -4.52 -9.20 -5.35
CA LYS A 281 -3.49 -10.24 -5.40
C LYS A 281 -2.09 -9.76 -5.02
N THR A 282 -1.86 -8.45 -5.03
CA THR A 282 -0.56 -7.82 -4.80
C THR A 282 -0.40 -7.25 -3.41
N ILE A 283 -1.44 -6.62 -2.89
CA ILE A 283 -1.47 -5.94 -1.59
C ILE A 283 -2.76 -6.25 -0.85
N THR A 284 -2.70 -6.23 0.47
CA THR A 284 -3.86 -6.40 1.36
C THR A 284 -3.91 -5.34 2.43
N PHE A 285 -5.04 -5.25 3.13
CA PHE A 285 -5.31 -4.21 4.12
C PHE A 285 -5.96 -4.80 5.37
N PHE A 286 -5.64 -4.16 6.51
CA PHE A 286 -6.16 -4.57 7.80
C PHE A 286 -6.53 -3.33 8.63
N MET A 287 -7.43 -3.53 9.60
CA MET A 287 -7.54 -2.68 10.78
C MET A 287 -7.06 -3.44 12.00
N GLN A 288 -6.10 -2.84 12.71
CA GLN A 288 -5.52 -3.37 13.93
C GLN A 288 -5.97 -2.51 15.11
N MET A 289 -6.58 -3.13 16.13
CA MET A 289 -6.91 -2.47 17.38
C MET A 289 -5.89 -2.87 18.46
N LEU A 290 -5.27 -1.87 19.06
CA LEU A 290 -4.51 -1.98 20.29
C LEU A 290 -5.39 -1.48 21.45
N ARG A 291 -5.70 -2.34 22.41
CA ARG A 291 -6.47 -1.95 23.60
C ARG A 291 -5.70 -0.91 24.44
N PRO A 292 -6.34 -0.22 25.40
CA PRO A 292 -5.65 0.70 26.28
C PRO A 292 -4.41 0.08 26.93
N GLY A 293 -3.25 0.73 26.80
CA GLY A 293 -1.96 0.27 27.32
C GLY A 293 -1.39 -1.00 26.66
N GLU A 294 -2.04 -1.52 25.61
CA GLU A 294 -1.57 -2.75 24.95
C GLU A 294 -0.27 -2.55 24.21
N ARG A 295 0.60 -3.55 24.34
CA ARG A 295 1.87 -3.66 23.63
C ARG A 295 1.95 -5.03 22.95
N THR A 296 2.18 -5.05 21.66
CA THR A 296 2.44 -6.30 20.94
C THR A 296 3.84 -6.85 21.26
N GLN A 297 4.05 -8.14 21.05
CA GLN A 297 5.39 -8.71 21.02
C GLN A 297 6.08 -8.40 19.69
N PRO A 298 7.43 -8.37 19.65
CA PRO A 298 8.14 -8.10 18.41
C PRO A 298 7.84 -9.14 17.34
N LEU A 299 7.42 -8.67 16.18
CA LEU A 299 7.14 -9.43 14.96
C LEU A 299 8.15 -9.05 13.88
N LYS A 300 8.64 -10.04 13.13
CA LYS A 300 9.45 -9.85 11.94
C LYS A 300 8.85 -10.63 10.79
N GLN A 301 8.61 -9.97 9.67
CA GLN A 301 8.10 -10.61 8.47
C GLN A 301 8.83 -10.12 7.22
N SER A 302 8.82 -10.93 6.16
CA SER A 302 9.40 -10.50 4.88
C SER A 302 8.57 -9.44 4.17
N ALA A 303 7.26 -9.36 4.47
CA ALA A 303 6.39 -8.31 3.95
C ALA A 303 6.71 -6.94 4.53
N SER A 304 6.56 -5.90 3.72
CA SER A 304 6.60 -4.51 4.15
C SER A 304 5.21 -4.04 4.54
N LEU A 305 5.15 -3.16 5.57
CA LEU A 305 3.90 -2.54 5.99
C LEU A 305 3.96 -1.02 5.84
N LEU A 306 2.82 -0.43 5.49
CA LEU A 306 2.53 0.99 5.65
C LEU A 306 1.40 1.10 6.67
N VAL A 307 1.66 1.80 7.77
CA VAL A 307 0.75 1.87 8.90
C VAL A 307 0.31 3.31 9.10
N ALA A 308 -1.02 3.53 9.14
CA ALA A 308 -1.61 4.84 9.41
C ALA A 308 -2.55 4.77 10.61
N PRO A 309 -2.18 5.35 11.78
CA PRO A 309 -3.06 5.45 12.92
C PRO A 309 -4.33 6.22 12.55
N PHE A 310 -5.49 5.55 12.61
CA PHE A 310 -6.78 6.14 12.33
C PHE A 310 -7.43 6.72 13.60
N GLU A 311 -7.21 6.05 14.73
CA GLU A 311 -7.62 6.54 16.06
C GLU A 311 -6.50 6.32 17.08
N GLY A 312 -6.43 7.21 18.08
CA GLY A 312 -5.49 7.08 19.19
C GLY A 312 -4.09 7.62 18.90
N GLN A 313 -3.17 7.30 19.81
CA GLN A 313 -1.78 7.71 19.77
C GLN A 313 -0.89 6.66 20.45
N GLY A 314 0.36 6.59 20.06
CA GLY A 314 1.30 5.64 20.63
C GLY A 314 2.68 5.72 20.01
N TYR A 315 3.38 4.62 20.08
CA TYR A 315 4.69 4.50 19.42
C TYR A 315 4.92 3.08 18.89
N SER A 316 5.82 2.98 17.93
CA SER A 316 6.30 1.71 17.42
C SER A 316 7.83 1.64 17.55
N LEU A 317 8.33 0.46 17.92
CA LEU A 317 9.75 0.17 17.87
C LEU A 317 10.00 -0.67 16.62
N ILE A 318 10.78 -0.13 15.67
CA ILE A 318 11.05 -0.78 14.39
C ILE A 318 12.55 -0.82 14.17
N GLY A 319 13.12 -2.03 14.17
CA GLY A 319 14.57 -2.18 14.24
C GLY A 319 15.13 -1.51 15.50
N ASN A 320 15.99 -0.51 15.31
CA ASN A 320 16.57 0.27 16.41
C ASN A 320 15.94 1.66 16.57
N GLN A 321 14.81 1.92 15.92
CA GLN A 321 14.15 3.22 15.93
C GLN A 321 12.85 3.18 16.70
N ARG A 322 12.57 4.26 17.45
CA ARG A 322 11.27 4.54 18.03
C ARG A 322 10.57 5.60 17.20
N LEU A 323 9.37 5.31 16.74
CA LEU A 323 8.50 6.19 15.98
C LEU A 323 7.26 6.49 16.81
N ASP A 324 7.17 7.70 17.36
CA ASP A 324 5.98 8.17 18.08
C ASP A 324 4.96 8.67 17.06
N TRP A 325 3.73 8.14 17.14
CA TRP A 325 2.67 8.42 16.18
C TRP A 325 1.38 8.91 16.86
N GLU A 326 0.65 9.69 16.12
CA GLU A 326 -0.69 10.16 16.45
C GLU A 326 -1.62 10.00 15.24
N LYS A 327 -2.89 10.31 15.45
CA LYS A 327 -3.94 10.17 14.43
C LYS A 327 -3.53 10.75 13.07
N PHE A 328 -3.71 9.96 12.02
CA PHE A 328 -3.43 10.27 10.62
C PHE A 328 -1.95 10.38 10.22
N ASP A 329 -1.00 10.22 11.12
CA ASP A 329 0.39 9.99 10.71
C ASP A 329 0.48 8.76 9.80
N THR A 330 1.57 8.61 9.06
CA THR A 330 1.89 7.37 8.36
C THR A 330 3.32 6.98 8.64
N PHE A 331 3.57 5.68 8.89
CA PHE A 331 4.93 5.18 9.05
C PHE A 331 5.17 3.89 8.26
N ALA A 332 6.42 3.69 7.86
CA ALA A 332 6.88 2.53 7.13
C ALA A 332 7.53 1.50 8.06
N VAL A 333 7.12 0.24 7.92
CA VAL A 333 7.77 -0.93 8.49
C VAL A 333 8.36 -1.74 7.33
N PRO A 334 9.65 -1.58 7.02
CA PRO A 334 10.27 -2.35 5.93
C PRO A 334 10.29 -3.84 6.22
N GLY A 335 10.11 -4.66 5.18
CA GLY A 335 10.24 -6.10 5.30
C GLY A 335 11.60 -6.51 5.87
N GLY A 336 11.60 -7.47 6.79
CA GLY A 336 12.80 -7.95 7.46
C GLY A 336 13.17 -7.22 8.76
N GLU A 337 12.50 -6.12 9.11
CA GLU A 337 12.70 -5.44 10.39
C GLU A 337 11.83 -6.07 11.50
N TRP A 338 12.34 -6.05 12.73
CA TRP A 338 11.54 -6.34 13.91
C TRP A 338 10.67 -5.13 14.24
N ALA A 339 9.40 -5.35 14.46
CA ALA A 339 8.45 -4.29 14.80
C ALA A 339 7.55 -4.70 15.96
N GLU A 340 7.26 -3.76 16.85
CA GLU A 340 6.23 -3.86 17.88
C GLU A 340 5.50 -2.52 18.02
N HIS A 341 4.24 -2.57 18.41
CA HIS A 341 3.37 -1.41 18.51
C HIS A 341 2.86 -1.25 19.94
N VAL A 342 2.76 -0.01 20.42
CA VAL A 342 2.32 0.30 21.77
C VAL A 342 1.27 1.41 21.72
N ASN A 343 0.10 1.14 22.29
CA ASN A 343 -0.89 2.17 22.57
C ASN A 343 -0.49 2.90 23.85
N SER A 344 -0.25 4.21 23.77
CA SER A 344 0.18 5.03 24.91
C SER A 344 -0.98 5.50 25.78
N SER A 345 -2.24 5.33 25.36
CA SER A 345 -3.42 5.67 26.16
C SER A 345 -3.74 4.52 27.12
N ASP A 346 -4.05 4.87 28.37
CA ASP A 346 -4.56 3.93 29.40
C ASP A 346 -6.11 3.83 29.39
N ARG A 347 -6.78 4.58 28.54
CA ARG A 347 -8.25 4.68 28.47
C ARG A 347 -8.85 4.27 27.15
N ASP A 348 -8.24 4.76 26.06
CA ASP A 348 -8.81 4.65 24.71
C ASP A 348 -8.02 3.66 23.87
N PRO A 349 -8.68 2.86 23.03
CA PRO A 349 -7.99 2.02 22.07
C PRO A 349 -7.30 2.87 21.01
N ALA A 350 -6.24 2.35 20.42
CA ALA A 350 -5.68 2.86 19.18
C ALA A 350 -6.09 1.94 18.03
N ILE A 351 -6.47 2.52 16.89
CA ILE A 351 -6.83 1.77 15.69
C ILE A 351 -5.92 2.19 14.57
N LEU A 352 -5.20 1.22 14.02
CA LEU A 352 -4.21 1.40 12.96
C LEU A 352 -4.74 0.79 11.67
N PHE A 353 -4.77 1.58 10.60
CA PHE A 353 -4.91 1.06 9.25
C PHE A 353 -3.56 0.53 8.78
N VAL A 354 -3.53 -0.69 8.26
CA VAL A 354 -2.30 -1.37 7.83
C VAL A 354 -2.45 -1.82 6.39
N ALA A 355 -1.50 -1.45 5.54
CA ALA A 355 -1.36 -1.99 4.19
C ALA A 355 -0.11 -2.87 4.10
N SER A 356 -0.20 -4.01 3.41
CA SER A 356 0.87 -5.01 3.31
C SER A 356 1.02 -5.55 1.90
N ASP A 357 2.25 -5.84 1.49
CA ASP A 357 2.56 -6.58 0.26
C ASP A 357 2.62 -8.11 0.46
N GLU A 358 2.10 -8.57 1.57
CA GLU A 358 2.05 -10.00 1.94
C GLU A 358 1.50 -10.91 0.82
N PRO A 359 0.40 -10.56 0.10
CA PRO A 359 -0.11 -11.40 -0.98
C PRO A 359 0.89 -11.63 -2.10
N THR A 360 1.66 -10.60 -2.48
CA THR A 360 2.75 -10.73 -3.47
C THR A 360 3.79 -11.73 -3.01
N LEU A 361 4.27 -11.62 -1.76
CA LEU A 361 5.29 -12.51 -1.24
C LEU A 361 4.78 -13.94 -1.05
N LYS A 362 3.52 -14.11 -0.66
CA LYS A 362 2.88 -15.44 -0.59
C LYS A 362 2.76 -16.08 -1.97
N SER A 363 2.36 -15.33 -2.98
CA SER A 363 2.26 -15.81 -4.36
C SER A 363 3.59 -16.27 -4.94
N LEU A 364 4.70 -15.66 -4.50
CA LEU A 364 6.06 -15.97 -4.90
C LEU A 364 6.75 -17.01 -3.99
N ALA A 365 6.06 -17.53 -2.96
CA ALA A 365 6.62 -18.40 -1.92
C ALA A 365 7.81 -17.78 -1.15
N LEU A 366 7.82 -16.45 -1.00
CA LEU A 366 8.85 -15.67 -0.30
C LEU A 366 8.40 -15.19 1.08
N TYR A 367 7.13 -15.43 1.46
CA TYR A 367 6.60 -14.96 2.73
C TYR A 367 7.17 -15.75 3.90
N GLN A 368 7.68 -15.04 4.90
CA GLN A 368 8.18 -15.57 6.16
C GLN A 368 7.72 -14.68 7.31
N LYS A 369 7.36 -15.28 8.44
CA LYS A 369 6.88 -14.60 9.64
C LYS A 369 7.49 -15.22 10.88
N HIS A 370 8.08 -14.40 11.76
CA HIS A 370 8.73 -14.83 13.00
C HIS A 370 8.29 -13.94 14.15
N GLY A 371 7.99 -14.55 15.28
CA GLY A 371 7.71 -13.85 16.52
C GLY A 371 8.88 -13.97 17.50
N ARG A 372 9.09 -12.96 18.34
CA ARG A 372 10.01 -13.05 19.49
C ARG A 372 9.19 -13.13 20.78
N MET A 373 9.31 -14.23 21.47
CA MET A 373 8.62 -14.48 22.73
C MET A 373 9.20 -13.61 23.87
N LYS A 374 8.47 -13.48 24.98
CA LYS A 374 8.92 -12.73 26.17
C LYS A 374 10.24 -13.23 26.76
N ASN A 375 10.56 -14.50 26.59
CA ASN A 375 11.85 -15.11 27.02
C ASN A 375 13.00 -14.84 26.02
N GLY A 376 12.75 -14.11 24.91
CA GLY A 376 13.70 -13.81 23.88
C GLY A 376 13.82 -14.85 22.76
N GLU A 377 13.17 -15.99 22.89
CA GLU A 377 13.16 -17.06 21.89
C GLU A 377 12.46 -16.58 20.60
N VAL A 378 13.03 -16.93 19.44
CA VAL A 378 12.46 -16.63 18.14
C VAL A 378 11.74 -17.87 17.62
N VAL A 379 10.46 -17.72 17.32
CA VAL A 379 9.60 -18.78 16.80
C VAL A 379 9.17 -18.43 15.37
N ARG A 380 9.13 -19.44 14.52
CA ARG A 380 8.57 -19.30 13.17
C ARG A 380 7.05 -19.39 13.27
N LEU A 381 6.35 -18.41 12.71
CA LEU A 381 4.88 -18.33 12.68
C LEU A 381 4.31 -18.70 11.30
N HIS A 382 5.11 -18.52 10.24
CA HIS A 382 4.77 -18.90 8.86
C HIS A 382 6.03 -19.17 8.06
#